data_56472ba5c8cd1d4221608f6009cf9bfe
#
_entry.id   56472ba5c8cd1d4221608f6009cf9bfe
#
_cell.length_a   1.000
_cell.length_b   1.000
_cell.length_c   1.000
_cell.angle_alpha   90.00
_cell.angle_beta   90.00
_cell.angle_gamma   90.00
#
_symmetry.space_group_name_H-M   'P 1'
#
loop_
_entity.id
_entity.type
_entity.pdbx_description
1 polymer ?
#
loop_
_entity_poly.entity_id
_entity_poly.type
_entity_poly.pdbx_seq_one_letter_code
_entity_poly.pdbx_strand_id
1 'polypeptide(L)'
;MKKTLVALAALATVGAAFAQSTVTLYGRIDVGLSALTQKTSGVQTADNNVGPQLATGNVLGQTGSRWGLKGTEDLGGGLSALFDLQSGFAADNGNGQQVGRLFGRQLFVGLSGGFGTFTIGRQYSPLDVVWGTYDAQGYNTTAPISYAFNNGPQNYGSSAAVVGVHNDTGRISNSFLYTTPNFGGFTAQAMWAPGENKNPVAGVGATRYYSMNAQYANGPLAVGLAYENTNFKTATTSPSMTDWALGGQYNFGPVKLYGLYERGRSNLPAGTVLATNATNGVTAGAGGIGFGGAATGPGTDRGWDIGVVIPLGAITVATSYAEERTTATGAAASGKNKGFGVQVNYALSKRTQTYAMLLDASSTTAANVRTRNTSYSFGLRHDF
;
A
#
# COMPACT_ATOMS: atom_id res chain seq x y z
N MET A 1 -12.64 25.59 57.23
CA MET A 1 -11.93 24.31 57.07
C MET A 1 -12.59 23.33 56.06
N LYS A 2 -13.92 23.08 56.12
CA LYS A 2 -14.55 22.14 55.16
C LYS A 2 -14.53 22.62 53.69
N LYS A 3 -14.68 23.93 53.45
CA LYS A 3 -14.66 24.50 52.08
C LYS A 3 -13.26 24.51 51.42
N THR A 4 -12.19 24.62 52.21
CA THR A 4 -10.81 24.55 51.75
C THR A 4 -10.39 23.11 51.41
N LEU A 5 -10.88 22.11 52.15
CA LEU A 5 -10.66 20.71 51.84
C LEU A 5 -11.35 20.26 50.53
N VAL A 6 -12.53 20.76 50.28
CA VAL A 6 -13.23 20.48 49.00
C VAL A 6 -12.55 21.17 47.81
N ALA A 7 -12.06 22.39 47.98
CA ALA A 7 -11.27 23.07 46.95
C ALA A 7 -9.92 22.37 46.71
N LEU A 8 -9.24 21.88 47.74
CA LEU A 8 -8.00 21.12 47.59
C LEU A 8 -8.23 19.74 46.95
N ALA A 9 -9.35 19.07 47.27
CA ALA A 9 -9.75 17.83 46.64
C ALA A 9 -10.10 18.03 45.15
N ALA A 10 -10.79 19.12 44.81
CA ALA A 10 -11.09 19.50 43.44
C ALA A 10 -9.81 19.87 42.65
N LEU A 11 -8.85 20.57 43.26
CA LEU A 11 -7.54 20.83 42.67
C LEU A 11 -6.68 19.57 42.51
N ALA A 12 -6.75 18.63 43.44
CA ALA A 12 -6.05 17.34 43.35
C ALA A 12 -6.63 16.44 42.26
N THR A 13 -7.95 16.49 42.02
CA THR A 13 -8.57 15.75 40.92
C THR A 13 -8.30 16.37 39.55
N VAL A 14 -8.13 17.69 39.46
CA VAL A 14 -7.69 18.37 38.22
C VAL A 14 -6.22 18.07 37.91
N GLY A 15 -5.37 17.89 38.92
CA GLY A 15 -3.95 17.52 38.72
C GLY A 15 -3.72 16.07 38.28
N ALA A 16 -4.69 15.17 38.48
CA ALA A 16 -4.62 13.77 38.05
C ALA A 16 -5.13 13.56 36.60
N ALA A 17 -5.72 14.58 35.99
CA ALA A 17 -6.25 14.53 34.62
C ALA A 17 -5.29 15.06 33.57
N PHE A 18 -3.98 15.17 33.84
CA PHE A 18 -2.98 15.28 32.78
C PHE A 18 -2.77 13.89 32.19
N ALA A 19 -3.70 13.46 31.38
CA ALA A 19 -3.49 12.42 30.39
C ALA A 19 -2.18 12.76 29.67
N GLN A 20 -1.18 11.89 29.78
CA GLN A 20 0.10 12.11 29.13
C GLN A 20 -0.13 11.97 27.61
N SER A 21 -0.46 13.10 26.98
CA SER A 21 -0.49 13.19 25.53
C SER A 21 0.91 12.92 24.99
N THR A 22 1.09 11.90 24.19
CA THR A 22 2.38 11.59 23.59
C THR A 22 2.37 12.01 22.14
N VAL A 23 3.34 12.83 21.75
CA VAL A 23 3.61 13.13 20.34
C VAL A 23 4.99 12.56 20.01
N THR A 24 5.05 11.69 19.03
CA THR A 24 6.27 11.03 18.61
C THR A 24 6.60 11.44 17.17
N LEU A 25 7.77 11.99 16.96
CA LEU A 25 8.39 12.09 15.65
C LEU A 25 8.97 10.72 15.31
N TYR A 26 8.68 10.24 14.12
CA TYR A 26 9.19 8.96 13.63
C TYR A 26 9.47 9.04 12.13
N GLY A 27 10.24 8.10 11.63
CA GLY A 27 10.49 8.08 10.20
C GLY A 27 11.44 6.97 9.77
N ARG A 28 11.79 7.07 8.49
CA ARG A 28 12.70 6.15 7.81
C ARG A 28 13.44 6.88 6.71
N ILE A 29 14.73 6.67 6.66
CA ILE A 29 15.56 7.03 5.51
C ILE A 29 16.03 5.72 4.88
N ASP A 30 15.75 5.55 3.60
CA ASP A 30 16.09 4.38 2.81
C ASP A 30 16.77 4.87 1.52
N VAL A 31 18.06 4.60 1.40
CA VAL A 31 18.90 5.05 0.29
C VAL A 31 19.75 3.88 -0.20
N GLY A 32 19.82 3.74 -1.50
CA GLY A 32 20.60 2.64 -2.10
C GLY A 32 21.09 2.96 -3.50
N LEU A 33 21.92 2.08 -3.99
CA LEU A 33 22.38 2.02 -5.37
C LEU A 33 21.56 0.97 -6.10
N SER A 34 21.21 1.25 -7.33
CA SER A 34 20.44 0.30 -8.14
C SER A 34 20.88 0.31 -9.59
N ALA A 35 20.75 -0.83 -10.23
CA ALA A 35 20.91 -1.00 -11.66
C ALA A 35 19.65 -1.69 -12.20
N LEU A 36 19.15 -1.20 -13.33
CA LEU A 36 17.99 -1.75 -14.03
C LEU A 36 18.35 -2.00 -15.49
N THR A 37 18.01 -3.17 -15.98
CA THR A 37 18.04 -3.49 -17.40
C THR A 37 16.63 -3.87 -17.87
N GLN A 38 16.17 -3.24 -18.95
CA GLN A 38 14.91 -3.57 -19.59
C GLN A 38 15.15 -4.07 -21.02
N LYS A 39 14.48 -5.17 -21.38
CA LYS A 39 14.51 -5.74 -22.73
C LYS A 39 13.08 -5.99 -23.20
N THR A 40 12.77 -5.53 -24.42
CA THR A 40 11.48 -5.78 -25.07
C THR A 40 11.70 -6.66 -26.29
N SER A 41 10.98 -7.79 -26.37
CA SER A 41 11.16 -8.80 -27.44
C SER A 41 12.61 -9.22 -27.65
N GLY A 42 13.40 -9.25 -26.56
CA GLY A 42 14.84 -9.61 -26.59
C GLY A 42 15.79 -8.46 -26.92
N VAL A 43 15.28 -7.32 -27.41
CA VAL A 43 16.09 -6.12 -27.67
C VAL A 43 16.12 -5.25 -26.43
N GLN A 44 17.27 -4.75 -26.07
CA GLN A 44 17.43 -3.83 -24.96
C GLN A 44 16.79 -2.49 -25.32
N THR A 45 15.73 -2.10 -24.57
CA THR A 45 14.97 -0.87 -24.84
C THR A 45 15.25 0.24 -23.84
N ALA A 46 15.73 -0.12 -22.65
CA ALA A 46 16.26 0.81 -21.69
C ALA A 46 17.33 0.14 -20.84
N ASP A 47 18.40 0.88 -20.60
CA ASP A 47 19.49 0.52 -19.72
C ASP A 47 19.79 1.75 -18.87
N ASN A 48 19.39 1.73 -17.62
CA ASN A 48 19.73 2.76 -16.67
C ASN A 48 21.08 2.45 -15.98
N ASN A 49 21.97 1.71 -16.66
CA ASN A 49 23.34 1.47 -16.22
C ASN A 49 24.22 2.73 -16.29
N VAL A 50 23.64 3.90 -16.27
CA VAL A 50 24.38 5.17 -16.29
C VAL A 50 24.85 5.49 -14.87
N GLY A 51 25.74 4.65 -14.34
CA GLY A 51 26.34 4.85 -13.02
C GLY A 51 25.42 4.48 -11.83
N PRO A 52 25.93 4.58 -10.61
CA PRO A 52 25.14 4.32 -9.42
C PRO A 52 24.05 5.39 -9.31
N GLN A 53 22.81 5.01 -9.58
CA GLN A 53 21.67 5.84 -9.24
C GLN A 53 21.37 5.64 -7.76
N LEU A 54 21.27 6.72 -7.01
CA LEU A 54 20.72 6.68 -5.66
C LEU A 54 19.27 6.24 -5.77
N ALA A 55 19.00 5.01 -5.41
CA ALA A 55 17.65 4.49 -5.36
C ALA A 55 16.92 5.14 -4.18
N THR A 56 16.02 6.03 -4.47
CA THR A 56 15.17 6.64 -3.47
C THR A 56 13.93 5.81 -3.33
N GLY A 57 13.88 4.92 -2.40
CA GLY A 57 12.74 4.11 -1.95
C GLY A 57 11.49 3.92 -2.82
N ASN A 58 11.40 4.57 -3.97
CA ASN A 58 10.23 4.54 -4.87
C ASN A 58 10.46 3.77 -6.17
N VAL A 59 11.69 3.58 -6.62
CA VAL A 59 11.94 2.90 -7.89
C VAL A 59 12.75 1.63 -7.70
N LEU A 60 13.78 1.63 -6.85
CA LEU A 60 14.66 0.48 -6.66
C LEU A 60 15.18 0.35 -5.22
N GLY A 61 14.72 1.16 -4.28
CA GLY A 61 14.96 1.01 -2.84
C GLY A 61 14.01 -0.02 -2.20
N GLN A 62 14.31 -0.42 -0.99
CA GLN A 62 13.46 -1.38 -0.27
C GLN A 62 12.08 -0.78 0.03
N THR A 63 12.05 0.45 0.55
CA THR A 63 10.79 1.14 0.90
C THR A 63 10.94 2.64 0.75
N GLY A 64 9.84 3.39 0.53
CA GLY A 64 9.89 4.85 0.46
C GLY A 64 10.35 5.52 1.75
N SER A 65 11.29 6.47 1.63
CA SER A 65 11.67 7.35 2.73
C SER A 65 10.50 8.19 3.18
N ARG A 66 10.40 8.41 4.50
CA ARG A 66 9.24 9.07 5.11
C ARG A 66 9.56 9.62 6.49
N TRP A 67 8.82 10.62 6.89
CA TRP A 67 8.77 11.08 8.26
C TRP A 67 7.33 11.33 8.68
N GLY A 68 7.05 11.36 9.97
CA GLY A 68 5.70 11.57 10.46
C GLY A 68 5.66 11.97 11.92
N LEU A 69 4.50 12.47 12.30
CA LEU A 69 4.12 12.76 13.68
C LEU A 69 2.90 11.92 14.00
N LYS A 70 2.97 11.17 15.09
CA LYS A 70 1.82 10.45 15.62
C LYS A 70 1.63 10.75 17.09
N GLY A 71 0.41 10.71 17.54
CA GLY A 71 0.11 10.98 18.94
C GLY A 71 -1.11 10.23 19.43
N THR A 72 -1.15 10.08 20.75
CA THR A 72 -2.29 9.52 21.46
C THR A 72 -2.53 10.36 22.69
N GLU A 73 -3.79 10.71 22.95
CA GLU A 73 -4.27 11.41 24.13
C GLU A 73 -5.28 10.50 24.84
N ASP A 74 -5.06 10.23 26.13
CA ASP A 74 -6.01 9.52 26.96
C ASP A 74 -7.15 10.48 27.35
N LEU A 75 -8.37 10.17 26.97
CA LEU A 75 -9.57 10.95 27.30
C LEU A 75 -10.28 10.47 28.56
N GLY A 76 -9.71 9.45 29.23
CA GLY A 76 -10.30 8.82 30.39
C GLY A 76 -11.33 7.73 30.02
N GLY A 77 -11.69 6.91 31.02
CA GLY A 77 -12.68 5.84 30.82
C GLY A 77 -12.29 4.75 29.81
N GLY A 78 -11.00 4.62 29.45
CA GLY A 78 -10.53 3.71 28.43
C GLY A 78 -10.72 4.21 26.99
N LEU A 79 -11.04 5.50 26.82
CA LEU A 79 -11.17 6.18 25.54
C LEU A 79 -9.88 6.99 25.25
N SER A 80 -9.39 6.92 24.04
CA SER A 80 -8.23 7.69 23.57
C SER A 80 -8.50 8.36 22.22
N ALA A 81 -8.02 9.58 22.05
CA ALA A 81 -7.89 10.22 20.74
C ALA A 81 -6.52 9.88 20.15
N LEU A 82 -6.45 9.74 18.82
CA LEU A 82 -5.19 9.43 18.16
C LEU A 82 -5.11 10.14 16.79
N PHE A 83 -3.88 10.37 16.34
CA PHE A 83 -3.62 10.89 15.00
C PHE A 83 -2.31 10.32 14.42
N ASP A 84 -2.22 10.33 13.10
CA ASP A 84 -0.98 10.06 12.36
C ASP A 84 -0.89 10.96 11.13
N LEU A 85 0.24 11.67 11.00
CA LEU A 85 0.58 12.53 9.88
C LEU A 85 1.86 11.99 9.27
N GLN A 86 1.84 11.48 8.03
CA GLN A 86 3.02 10.87 7.41
C GLN A 86 3.28 11.41 6.01
N SER A 87 4.46 11.99 5.81
CA SER A 87 4.98 12.51 4.55
C SER A 87 6.02 11.57 3.95
N GLY A 88 5.94 11.33 2.64
CA GLY A 88 6.99 10.65 1.89
C GLY A 88 7.92 11.66 1.23
N PHE A 89 9.20 11.34 1.13
CA PHE A 89 10.17 12.15 0.43
C PHE A 89 11.19 11.30 -0.33
N ALA A 90 11.79 11.89 -1.35
CA ALA A 90 12.88 11.32 -2.11
C ALA A 90 14.20 11.66 -1.42
N ALA A 91 14.91 10.65 -0.92
CA ALA A 91 16.09 10.88 -0.09
C ALA A 91 17.34 11.35 -0.88
N ASP A 92 17.32 11.25 -2.21
CA ASP A 92 18.39 11.70 -3.11
C ASP A 92 18.37 13.21 -3.36
N ASN A 93 17.16 13.82 -3.37
CA ASN A 93 16.99 15.22 -3.79
C ASN A 93 16.08 16.02 -2.86
N GLY A 94 15.47 15.41 -1.84
CA GLY A 94 14.60 16.05 -0.87
C GLY A 94 13.18 16.36 -1.36
N ASN A 95 12.82 15.99 -2.58
CA ASN A 95 11.50 16.26 -3.12
C ASN A 95 10.42 15.47 -2.35
N GLY A 96 9.27 16.13 -2.13
CA GLY A 96 8.09 15.44 -1.60
C GLY A 96 7.55 14.41 -2.57
N GLN A 97 7.11 13.27 -2.03
CA GLN A 97 6.46 12.20 -2.79
C GLN A 97 4.94 12.30 -2.69
N GLN A 98 4.22 11.40 -3.40
CA GLN A 98 2.75 11.38 -3.48
C GLN A 98 2.16 12.67 -4.06
N VAL A 99 2.78 13.16 -5.13
CA VAL A 99 2.30 14.23 -6.02
C VAL A 99 1.85 15.48 -5.25
N GLY A 100 2.82 16.16 -4.61
CA GLY A 100 2.61 17.49 -4.01
C GLY A 100 1.76 17.51 -2.74
N ARG A 101 1.44 16.37 -2.14
CA ARG A 101 0.78 16.30 -0.84
C ARG A 101 1.82 16.37 0.29
N LEU A 102 1.62 17.27 1.25
CA LEU A 102 2.48 17.35 2.42
C LEU A 102 2.45 16.04 3.23
N PHE A 103 1.26 15.49 3.48
CA PHE A 103 1.07 14.21 4.17
C PHE A 103 0.39 13.19 3.23
N GLY A 104 1.10 12.84 2.16
CA GLY A 104 0.53 11.98 1.11
C GLY A 104 0.46 10.50 1.45
N ARG A 105 1.16 10.05 2.53
CA ARG A 105 1.16 8.65 2.95
C ARG A 105 0.00 8.34 3.89
N GLN A 106 -0.09 9.04 5.02
CA GLN A 106 -1.20 8.94 5.95
C GLN A 106 -1.49 10.32 6.53
N LEU A 107 -2.75 10.58 6.79
CA LEU A 107 -3.25 11.76 7.47
C LEU A 107 -4.63 11.43 8.04
N PHE A 108 -4.68 11.07 9.30
CA PHE A 108 -5.94 10.76 9.96
C PHE A 108 -5.97 11.15 11.43
N VAL A 109 -7.16 11.28 11.95
CA VAL A 109 -7.48 11.43 13.36
C VAL A 109 -8.55 10.40 13.72
N GLY A 110 -8.59 9.95 14.96
CA GLY A 110 -9.58 8.97 15.37
C GLY A 110 -9.74 8.81 16.87
N LEU A 111 -10.62 7.88 17.23
CA LEU A 111 -10.92 7.45 18.58
C LEU A 111 -10.68 5.95 18.72
N SER A 112 -10.10 5.54 19.83
CA SER A 112 -9.86 4.15 20.19
C SER A 112 -10.37 3.86 21.61
N GLY A 113 -10.91 2.66 21.80
CA GLY A 113 -11.43 2.24 23.11
C GLY A 113 -11.77 0.75 23.12
N GLY A 114 -12.54 0.31 24.09
CA GLY A 114 -13.02 -1.07 24.17
C GLY A 114 -13.88 -1.51 22.98
N PHE A 115 -14.42 -0.58 22.24
CA PHE A 115 -15.18 -0.81 21.00
C PHE A 115 -14.28 -1.05 19.76
N GLY A 116 -12.96 -0.86 19.85
CA GLY A 116 -12.03 -0.85 18.73
C GLY A 116 -11.53 0.55 18.38
N THR A 117 -11.20 0.78 17.11
CA THR A 117 -10.64 2.05 16.63
C THR A 117 -11.43 2.56 15.44
N PHE A 118 -11.80 3.84 15.47
CA PHE A 118 -12.45 4.54 14.37
C PHE A 118 -11.58 5.73 13.94
N THR A 119 -11.23 5.80 12.66
CA THR A 119 -10.37 6.84 12.11
C THR A 119 -10.97 7.49 10.88
N ILE A 120 -10.67 8.77 10.67
CA ILE A 120 -11.14 9.56 9.53
C ILE A 120 -9.95 10.25 8.89
N GLY A 121 -9.83 10.16 7.56
CA GLY A 121 -8.79 10.85 6.81
C GLY A 121 -8.25 10.05 5.63
N ARG A 122 -6.94 10.19 5.37
CA ARG A 122 -6.22 9.42 4.35
C ARG A 122 -5.41 8.31 5.01
N GLN A 123 -5.69 7.08 4.62
CA GLN A 123 -5.10 5.89 5.25
C GLN A 123 -5.10 4.69 4.30
N TYR A 124 -4.37 3.64 4.68
CA TYR A 124 -4.30 2.41 3.91
C TYR A 124 -5.65 1.71 3.81
N SER A 125 -5.93 1.14 2.64
CA SER A 125 -7.10 0.31 2.43
C SER A 125 -6.97 -1.02 3.18
N PRO A 126 -8.07 -1.62 3.64
CA PRO A 126 -8.08 -2.97 4.18
C PRO A 126 -7.53 -4.05 3.23
N LEU A 127 -7.66 -3.88 1.91
CA LEU A 127 -7.06 -4.78 0.91
C LEU A 127 -5.54 -4.66 0.92
N ASP A 128 -4.99 -3.44 0.87
CA ASP A 128 -3.55 -3.18 0.89
C ASP A 128 -2.89 -3.71 2.18
N VAL A 129 -3.61 -3.66 3.30
CA VAL A 129 -3.14 -4.26 4.56
C VAL A 129 -2.98 -5.78 4.43
N VAL A 130 -3.90 -6.48 3.76
CA VAL A 130 -3.79 -7.93 3.53
C VAL A 130 -2.63 -8.23 2.58
N TRP A 131 -2.46 -7.49 1.50
CA TRP A 131 -1.33 -7.67 0.60
C TRP A 131 0.01 -7.49 1.32
N GLY A 132 0.16 -6.40 2.07
CA GLY A 132 1.40 -6.13 2.82
C GLY A 132 1.69 -7.13 3.94
N THR A 133 0.65 -7.73 4.52
CA THR A 133 0.79 -8.71 5.61
C THR A 133 1.23 -10.08 5.12
N TYR A 134 0.76 -10.50 3.94
CA TYR A 134 0.95 -11.86 3.44
C TYR A 134 1.94 -11.96 2.26
N ASP A 135 2.70 -10.90 1.98
CA ASP A 135 3.88 -10.95 1.11
C ASP A 135 5.16 -11.18 1.91
N ALA A 136 5.99 -12.12 1.47
CA ALA A 136 7.25 -12.49 2.13
C ALA A 136 8.27 -11.35 2.15
N GLN A 137 8.24 -10.44 1.18
CA GLN A 137 9.13 -9.29 1.08
C GLN A 137 8.54 -8.01 1.67
N GLY A 138 7.34 -8.09 2.28
CA GLY A 138 6.68 -6.98 2.98
C GLY A 138 6.16 -5.91 2.02
N TYR A 139 5.70 -6.30 0.84
CA TYR A 139 5.11 -5.44 -0.19
C TYR A 139 5.99 -4.22 -0.49
N ASN A 140 7.28 -4.49 -0.61
CA ASN A 140 8.25 -3.45 -0.95
C ASN A 140 8.24 -3.14 -2.46
N THR A 141 8.92 -2.08 -2.85
CA THR A 141 8.91 -1.59 -4.25
C THR A 141 9.52 -2.56 -5.26
N THR A 142 10.32 -3.52 -4.81
CA THR A 142 10.97 -4.55 -5.64
C THR A 142 10.41 -5.94 -5.40
N ALA A 143 9.37 -6.06 -4.57
CA ALA A 143 8.71 -7.35 -4.37
C ALA A 143 8.03 -7.81 -5.68
N PRO A 144 8.12 -9.11 -6.03
CA PRO A 144 7.42 -9.67 -7.18
C PRO A 144 5.93 -9.36 -7.24
N ILE A 145 5.25 -9.35 -6.10
CA ILE A 145 3.84 -8.97 -5.98
C ILE A 145 3.60 -7.52 -6.43
N SER A 146 4.46 -6.58 -6.02
CA SER A 146 4.33 -5.18 -6.43
C SER A 146 4.51 -5.01 -7.94
N TYR A 147 5.32 -5.86 -8.58
CA TYR A 147 5.46 -5.88 -10.03
C TYR A 147 4.28 -6.57 -10.72
N ALA A 148 3.87 -7.72 -10.23
CA ALA A 148 2.84 -8.53 -10.85
C ALA A 148 1.47 -7.88 -10.73
N PHE A 149 1.05 -7.47 -9.53
CA PHE A 149 -0.30 -7.01 -9.24
C PHE A 149 -0.51 -5.51 -9.49
N ASN A 150 0.54 -4.69 -9.38
CA ASN A 150 0.48 -3.25 -9.66
C ASN A 150 0.76 -2.91 -11.14
N ASN A 151 0.33 -3.76 -12.06
CA ASN A 151 0.37 -3.48 -13.49
C ASN A 151 1.76 -3.40 -14.15
N GLY A 152 2.71 -4.18 -13.68
CA GLY A 152 3.99 -4.32 -14.35
C GLY A 152 4.89 -3.09 -14.20
N PRO A 153 5.74 -2.77 -15.19
CA PRO A 153 6.87 -1.87 -15.04
C PRO A 153 6.54 -0.38 -14.93
N GLN A 154 5.38 0.02 -14.44
CA GLN A 154 5.02 1.44 -14.32
C GLN A 154 6.00 2.26 -13.47
N ASN A 155 6.67 1.62 -12.52
CA ASN A 155 7.69 2.27 -11.71
C ASN A 155 9.08 2.32 -12.37
N TYR A 156 9.25 1.72 -13.55
CA TYR A 156 10.54 1.60 -14.23
C TYR A 156 10.64 2.43 -15.52
N GLY A 157 9.79 3.44 -15.67
CA GLY A 157 9.92 4.41 -16.77
C GLY A 157 9.45 3.90 -18.14
N SER A 158 8.77 2.76 -18.25
CA SER A 158 8.22 2.29 -19.51
C SER A 158 6.75 2.66 -19.67
N SER A 159 6.43 3.22 -20.82
CA SER A 159 5.07 3.64 -21.21
C SER A 159 4.17 2.48 -21.71
N ALA A 160 4.63 1.24 -21.65
CA ALA A 160 3.86 0.08 -22.07
C ALA A 160 3.18 -0.57 -20.86
N ALA A 161 2.18 0.07 -20.33
CA ALA A 161 1.34 -0.51 -19.30
C ALA A 161 0.52 -1.66 -19.87
N VAL A 162 0.73 -2.87 -19.36
CA VAL A 162 -0.35 -3.85 -19.34
C VAL A 162 -1.36 -3.30 -18.35
N VAL A 163 -2.51 -2.92 -18.80
CA VAL A 163 -3.54 -2.31 -17.98
C VAL A 163 -4.14 -3.41 -17.12
N GLY A 164 -3.79 -3.43 -15.85
CA GLY A 164 -4.48 -4.26 -14.88
C GLY A 164 -5.91 -3.79 -14.65
N VAL A 165 -6.69 -4.66 -14.14
CA VAL A 165 -8.07 -4.42 -13.74
C VAL A 165 -8.12 -3.99 -12.27
N HIS A 166 -6.92 -3.91 -11.65
CA HIS A 166 -6.76 -3.59 -10.25
C HIS A 166 -7.09 -2.16 -9.90
N ASN A 167 -7.72 -2.06 -8.77
CA ASN A 167 -8.07 -0.83 -8.10
C ASN A 167 -7.08 -0.46 -6.99
N ASP A 168 -5.90 -1.12 -6.91
CA ASP A 168 -4.98 -0.83 -5.83
C ASP A 168 -4.45 0.59 -5.88
N THR A 169 -4.83 1.31 -4.87
CA THR A 169 -4.39 2.67 -4.61
C THR A 169 -3.57 2.74 -3.35
N GLY A 170 -3.52 1.64 -2.63
CA GLY A 170 -2.88 1.51 -1.33
C GLY A 170 -3.44 2.45 -0.27
N ARG A 171 -3.85 3.67 -0.64
CA ARG A 171 -4.29 4.70 0.31
C ARG A 171 -5.48 5.49 -0.19
N ILE A 172 -6.52 5.53 0.60
CA ILE A 172 -7.80 6.18 0.29
C ILE A 172 -7.90 7.48 1.07
N SER A 173 -8.18 8.58 0.36
CA SER A 173 -8.51 9.89 0.96
C SER A 173 -9.98 9.95 1.35
N ASN A 174 -10.32 10.85 2.30
CA ASN A 174 -11.70 11.09 2.75
C ASN A 174 -12.38 9.83 3.26
N SER A 175 -11.61 8.92 3.84
CA SER A 175 -12.08 7.61 4.27
C SER A 175 -12.44 7.61 5.75
N PHE A 176 -13.44 6.81 6.06
CA PHE A 176 -13.84 6.40 7.40
C PHE A 176 -13.43 4.94 7.55
N LEU A 177 -12.62 4.62 8.54
CA LEU A 177 -12.14 3.26 8.80
C LEU A 177 -12.49 2.86 10.23
N TYR A 178 -13.11 1.71 10.36
CA TYR A 178 -13.30 1.05 11.65
C TYR A 178 -12.44 -0.22 11.70
N THR A 179 -11.76 -0.42 12.83
CA THR A 179 -10.98 -1.62 13.15
C THR A 179 -11.50 -2.21 14.46
N THR A 180 -11.87 -3.48 14.45
CA THR A 180 -12.38 -4.16 15.65
C THR A 180 -11.28 -4.31 16.71
N PRO A 181 -11.63 -4.51 17.99
CA PRO A 181 -10.72 -5.12 18.94
C PRO A 181 -10.23 -6.49 18.46
N ASN A 182 -9.16 -6.98 19.07
CA ASN A 182 -8.71 -8.36 18.84
C ASN A 182 -9.57 -9.34 19.68
N PHE A 183 -10.30 -10.20 19.01
CA PHE A 183 -11.14 -11.23 19.63
C PHE A 183 -10.46 -12.60 19.53
N GLY A 184 -9.49 -12.86 20.43
CA GLY A 184 -8.80 -14.16 20.44
C GLY A 184 -8.00 -14.47 19.17
N GLY A 185 -7.38 -13.46 18.58
CA GLY A 185 -6.64 -13.55 17.31
C GLY A 185 -7.42 -13.07 16.10
N PHE A 186 -8.73 -12.90 16.19
CA PHE A 186 -9.56 -12.38 15.09
C PHE A 186 -9.62 -10.84 15.14
N THR A 187 -9.38 -10.21 13.99
CA THR A 187 -9.55 -8.76 13.76
C THR A 187 -10.24 -8.54 12.43
N ALA A 188 -10.98 -7.44 12.31
CA ALA A 188 -11.60 -7.04 11.06
C ALA A 188 -11.51 -5.52 10.87
N GLN A 189 -11.51 -5.10 9.62
CA GLN A 189 -11.54 -3.69 9.23
C GLN A 189 -12.66 -3.46 8.21
N ALA A 190 -13.30 -2.29 8.29
CA ALA A 190 -14.26 -1.83 7.30
C ALA A 190 -14.00 -0.36 6.99
N MET A 191 -13.84 -0.05 5.71
CA MET A 191 -13.59 1.29 5.18
C MET A 191 -14.70 1.72 4.24
N TRP A 192 -15.05 2.98 4.34
CA TRP A 192 -15.91 3.65 3.39
C TRP A 192 -15.33 5.03 3.06
N ALA A 193 -15.33 5.39 1.76
CA ALA A 193 -15.00 6.74 1.33
C ALA A 193 -16.09 7.28 0.39
N PRO A 194 -16.80 8.34 0.79
CA PRO A 194 -17.68 9.07 -0.11
C PRO A 194 -16.84 9.80 -1.15
N GLY A 195 -17.28 9.77 -2.39
CA GLY A 195 -16.59 10.50 -3.44
C GLY A 195 -16.92 12.00 -3.39
N GLU A 196 -15.96 12.81 -3.77
CA GLU A 196 -16.10 14.28 -3.86
C GLU A 196 -16.20 14.78 -5.31
N ASN A 197 -16.07 13.91 -6.29
CA ASN A 197 -16.01 14.26 -7.71
C ASN A 197 -17.38 14.40 -8.38
N LYS A 198 -18.40 14.79 -7.63
CA LYS A 198 -19.73 15.05 -8.19
C LYS A 198 -19.69 16.26 -9.13
N ASN A 199 -20.11 16.05 -10.37
CA ASN A 199 -20.34 17.12 -11.34
C ASN A 199 -21.79 17.10 -11.81
N PRO A 200 -22.67 17.89 -11.18
CA PRO A 200 -24.10 17.90 -11.52
C PRO A 200 -24.40 18.43 -12.92
N VAL A 201 -23.54 19.28 -13.47
CA VAL A 201 -23.71 19.83 -14.84
C VAL A 201 -23.46 18.75 -15.89
N ALA A 202 -22.50 17.84 -15.65
CA ALA A 202 -22.21 16.71 -16.52
C ALA A 202 -23.02 15.46 -16.15
N GLY A 203 -23.92 15.53 -15.18
CA GLY A 203 -24.67 14.37 -14.69
C GLY A 203 -23.80 13.32 -13.95
N VAL A 204 -22.56 13.65 -13.64
CA VAL A 204 -21.62 12.73 -12.98
C VAL A 204 -21.87 12.72 -11.48
N GLY A 205 -22.18 11.56 -10.93
CA GLY A 205 -22.28 11.35 -9.47
C GLY A 205 -20.92 11.10 -8.83
N ALA A 206 -20.88 11.16 -7.49
CA ALA A 206 -19.68 10.88 -6.75
C ALA A 206 -19.26 9.39 -6.84
N THR A 207 -17.99 9.15 -7.08
CA THR A 207 -17.39 7.82 -6.96
C THR A 207 -17.39 7.37 -5.51
N ARG A 208 -17.76 6.14 -5.22
CA ARG A 208 -17.78 5.57 -3.88
C ARG A 208 -16.79 4.43 -3.77
N TYR A 209 -16.16 4.33 -2.62
CA TYR A 209 -15.23 3.27 -2.30
C TYR A 209 -15.64 2.54 -1.03
N TYR A 210 -15.51 1.23 -1.06
CA TYR A 210 -15.71 0.33 0.09
C TYR A 210 -14.59 -0.68 0.10
N SER A 211 -14.03 -0.93 1.27
CA SER A 211 -13.07 -2.02 1.46
C SER A 211 -13.25 -2.64 2.84
N MET A 212 -13.03 -3.92 2.95
CA MET A 212 -13.10 -4.64 4.21
C MET A 212 -12.09 -5.78 4.24
N ASN A 213 -11.63 -6.13 5.43
CA ASN A 213 -10.88 -7.35 5.66
C ASN A 213 -11.31 -8.04 6.94
N ALA A 214 -10.99 -9.32 7.03
CA ALA A 214 -11.06 -10.13 8.22
C ALA A 214 -9.77 -10.95 8.31
N GLN A 215 -9.10 -10.93 9.46
CA GLN A 215 -7.84 -11.61 9.67
C GLN A 215 -7.89 -12.42 10.96
N TYR A 216 -7.25 -13.58 10.94
CA TYR A 216 -7.05 -14.41 12.11
C TYR A 216 -5.58 -14.76 12.27
N ALA A 217 -5.02 -14.51 13.44
CA ALA A 217 -3.64 -14.83 13.78
C ALA A 217 -3.59 -15.49 15.15
N ASN A 218 -3.09 -16.74 15.19
CA ASN A 218 -2.92 -17.49 16.41
C ASN A 218 -1.73 -18.45 16.29
N GLY A 219 -0.76 -18.32 17.20
CA GLY A 219 0.47 -19.09 17.20
C GLY A 219 1.23 -18.92 15.85
N PRO A 220 1.56 -20.02 15.16
CA PRO A 220 2.32 -19.95 13.91
C PRO A 220 1.49 -19.56 12.68
N LEU A 221 0.17 -19.63 12.76
CA LEU A 221 -0.75 -19.40 11.63
C LEU A 221 -1.29 -17.97 11.65
N ALA A 222 -1.26 -17.33 10.48
CA ALA A 222 -2.11 -16.17 10.20
C ALA A 222 -2.74 -16.30 8.82
N VAL A 223 -4.01 -15.92 8.70
CA VAL A 223 -4.78 -15.90 7.45
C VAL A 223 -5.61 -14.62 7.38
N GLY A 224 -5.89 -14.14 6.18
CA GLY A 224 -6.69 -12.94 5.97
C GLY A 224 -7.42 -12.97 4.64
N LEU A 225 -8.63 -12.44 4.65
CA LEU A 225 -9.45 -12.23 3.47
C LEU A 225 -9.76 -10.74 3.37
N ALA A 226 -9.66 -10.19 2.17
CA ALA A 226 -10.05 -8.81 1.90
C ALA A 226 -10.93 -8.70 0.67
N TYR A 227 -11.73 -7.66 0.65
CA TYR A 227 -12.58 -7.27 -0.47
C TYR A 227 -12.59 -5.75 -0.62
N GLU A 228 -12.55 -5.27 -1.86
CA GLU A 228 -12.81 -3.86 -2.12
C GLU A 228 -13.69 -3.66 -3.36
N ASN A 229 -14.34 -2.51 -3.40
CA ASN A 229 -15.17 -2.09 -4.52
C ASN A 229 -15.06 -0.58 -4.71
N THR A 230 -14.77 -0.18 -5.94
CA THR A 230 -14.93 1.22 -6.38
C THR A 230 -16.09 1.29 -7.35
N ASN A 231 -17.07 2.10 -7.00
CA ASN A 231 -18.25 2.34 -7.83
C ASN A 231 -18.16 3.73 -8.46
N PHE A 232 -17.96 3.76 -9.75
CA PHE A 232 -17.92 4.99 -10.55
C PHE A 232 -19.33 5.35 -10.98
N LYS A 233 -19.66 6.62 -10.97
CA LYS A 233 -20.96 7.09 -11.43
C LYS A 233 -20.79 8.09 -12.55
N THR A 234 -21.11 7.68 -13.77
CA THR A 234 -21.15 8.55 -14.94
C THR A 234 -22.58 9.09 -15.13
N ALA A 235 -22.79 9.93 -16.14
CA ALA A 235 -24.11 10.45 -16.47
C ALA A 235 -25.14 9.35 -16.81
N THR A 236 -24.69 8.23 -17.38
CA THR A 236 -25.57 7.20 -17.96
C THR A 236 -25.38 5.82 -17.33
N THR A 237 -24.26 5.57 -16.66
CA THR A 237 -23.89 4.24 -16.13
C THR A 237 -23.28 4.33 -14.74
N SER A 238 -23.20 3.20 -14.06
CA SER A 238 -22.56 3.07 -12.74
C SER A 238 -21.60 1.89 -12.76
N PRO A 239 -20.51 1.98 -13.54
CA PRO A 239 -19.53 0.90 -13.59
C PRO A 239 -18.77 0.76 -12.28
N SER A 240 -18.20 -0.42 -12.06
CA SER A 240 -17.46 -0.72 -10.84
C SER A 240 -16.19 -1.52 -11.13
N MET A 241 -15.25 -1.41 -10.21
CA MET A 241 -14.11 -2.31 -10.08
C MET A 241 -14.19 -3.00 -8.72
N THR A 242 -13.90 -4.29 -8.70
CA THR A 242 -13.96 -5.11 -7.49
C THR A 242 -12.73 -5.98 -7.41
N ASP A 243 -12.15 -6.09 -6.22
CA ASP A 243 -11.02 -6.96 -5.95
C ASP A 243 -11.24 -7.70 -4.64
N TRP A 244 -10.76 -8.92 -4.59
CA TRP A 244 -10.67 -9.67 -3.35
C TRP A 244 -9.34 -10.42 -3.27
N ALA A 245 -8.83 -10.59 -2.07
CA ALA A 245 -7.59 -11.27 -1.80
C ALA A 245 -7.72 -12.22 -0.62
N LEU A 246 -7.09 -13.38 -0.74
CA LEU A 246 -6.93 -14.36 0.33
C LEU A 246 -5.44 -14.55 0.57
N GLY A 247 -4.98 -14.21 1.77
CA GLY A 247 -3.59 -14.34 2.17
C GLY A 247 -3.41 -15.29 3.36
N GLY A 248 -2.22 -15.87 3.48
CA GLY A 248 -1.86 -16.69 4.61
C GLY A 248 -0.36 -16.79 4.83
N GLN A 249 0.02 -17.02 6.09
CA GLN A 249 1.39 -17.33 6.44
C GLN A 249 1.43 -18.41 7.53
N TYR A 250 2.50 -19.20 7.51
CA TYR A 250 2.77 -20.17 8.54
C TYR A 250 4.24 -20.15 8.96
N ASN A 251 4.48 -20.02 10.25
CA ASN A 251 5.82 -19.96 10.85
C ASN A 251 6.23 -21.33 11.40
N PHE A 252 7.13 -22.03 10.71
CA PHE A 252 7.68 -23.31 11.13
C PHE A 252 8.84 -23.19 12.14
N GLY A 253 9.18 -21.97 12.57
CA GLY A 253 10.35 -21.66 13.37
C GLY A 253 11.51 -21.21 12.49
N PRO A 254 12.26 -22.12 11.87
CA PRO A 254 13.42 -21.75 11.03
C PRO A 254 13.00 -21.09 9.70
N VAL A 255 11.76 -21.31 9.25
CA VAL A 255 11.24 -20.82 7.97
C VAL A 255 9.81 -20.33 8.16
N LYS A 256 9.46 -19.22 7.49
CA LYS A 256 8.08 -18.78 7.35
C LYS A 256 7.67 -18.89 5.88
N LEU A 257 6.53 -19.53 5.64
CA LEU A 257 5.90 -19.58 4.32
C LEU A 257 4.82 -18.53 4.21
N TYR A 258 4.67 -17.96 3.02
CA TYR A 258 3.67 -16.96 2.67
C TYR A 258 2.96 -17.37 1.40
N GLY A 259 1.69 -17.05 1.30
CA GLY A 259 0.92 -17.23 0.08
C GLY A 259 -0.21 -16.22 0.02
N LEU A 260 -0.43 -15.69 -1.18
CA LEU A 260 -1.51 -14.76 -1.45
C LEU A 260 -2.13 -15.09 -2.80
N TYR A 261 -3.45 -15.06 -2.86
CA TYR A 261 -4.22 -15.17 -4.09
C TYR A 261 -5.18 -13.98 -4.17
N GLU A 262 -5.33 -13.45 -5.38
CA GLU A 262 -6.25 -12.36 -5.63
C GLU A 262 -7.06 -12.57 -6.89
N ARG A 263 -8.17 -11.86 -6.99
CA ARG A 263 -8.99 -11.79 -8.18
C ARG A 263 -9.71 -10.45 -8.25
N GLY A 264 -9.53 -9.77 -9.38
CA GLY A 264 -10.19 -8.53 -9.70
C GLY A 264 -11.18 -8.67 -10.87
N ARG A 265 -12.08 -7.70 -10.94
CA ARG A 265 -13.02 -7.54 -12.03
C ARG A 265 -13.32 -6.06 -12.27
N SER A 266 -13.32 -5.66 -13.53
CA SER A 266 -13.79 -4.35 -13.98
C SER A 266 -14.95 -4.51 -14.96
N ASN A 267 -15.96 -3.67 -14.83
CA ASN A 267 -17.00 -3.50 -15.85
C ASN A 267 -17.02 -2.06 -16.42
N LEU A 268 -15.90 -1.34 -16.30
CA LEU A 268 -15.74 -0.04 -16.92
C LEU A 268 -15.92 -0.14 -18.43
N PRO A 269 -16.58 0.81 -19.07
CA PRO A 269 -16.67 0.85 -20.52
C PRO A 269 -15.28 0.83 -21.18
N ALA A 270 -15.17 0.15 -22.33
CA ALA A 270 -13.90 0.10 -23.07
C ALA A 270 -13.43 1.50 -23.44
N GLY A 271 -12.14 1.76 -23.28
CA GLY A 271 -11.54 3.06 -23.56
C GLY A 271 -11.80 4.13 -22.49
N THR A 272 -12.37 3.77 -21.34
CA THR A 272 -12.46 4.69 -20.22
C THR A 272 -11.06 5.08 -19.78
N VAL A 273 -10.73 6.36 -19.94
CA VAL A 273 -9.49 6.92 -19.41
C VAL A 273 -9.76 7.43 -18.00
N LEU A 274 -9.17 6.79 -17.02
CA LEU A 274 -9.20 7.31 -15.66
C LEU A 274 -8.10 8.38 -15.58
N ALA A 275 -8.49 9.64 -15.76
CA ALA A 275 -7.56 10.75 -15.78
C ALA A 275 -6.94 10.98 -14.40
N THR A 276 -5.64 11.16 -14.37
CA THR A 276 -4.95 11.61 -13.15
C THR A 276 -5.13 13.12 -13.01
N ASN A 277 -5.74 13.57 -11.93
CA ASN A 277 -5.71 15.00 -11.59
C ASN A 277 -4.42 15.30 -10.80
N ALA A 278 -3.43 15.82 -11.52
CA ALA A 278 -2.13 16.14 -10.96
C ALA A 278 -2.20 17.17 -9.79
N THR A 279 -3.21 18.03 -9.78
CA THR A 279 -3.32 19.12 -8.80
C THR A 279 -3.75 18.63 -7.41
N ASN A 280 -4.57 17.58 -7.34
CA ASN A 280 -5.08 17.05 -6.06
C ASN A 280 -4.67 15.60 -5.82
N GLY A 281 -3.84 15.02 -6.70
CA GLY A 281 -3.50 13.58 -6.69
C GLY A 281 -4.73 12.69 -6.74
N VAL A 282 -5.81 13.23 -7.26
CA VAL A 282 -7.05 12.54 -7.50
C VAL A 282 -7.06 12.12 -8.95
N THR A 283 -7.22 10.87 -9.20
CA THR A 283 -7.60 10.37 -10.52
C THR A 283 -9.01 10.89 -10.80
N ALA A 284 -9.24 11.53 -11.93
CA ALA A 284 -10.59 11.99 -12.29
C ALA A 284 -11.50 10.75 -12.35
N GLY A 285 -12.47 10.71 -11.46
CA GLY A 285 -13.39 9.60 -11.34
C GLY A 285 -13.42 8.95 -9.98
N ALA A 286 -12.34 9.03 -9.20
CA ALA A 286 -12.33 8.39 -7.89
C ALA A 286 -11.65 9.29 -6.85
N GLY A 287 -12.31 9.59 -5.77
CA GLY A 287 -11.83 10.47 -4.70
C GLY A 287 -10.49 10.04 -4.12
N GLY A 288 -9.39 10.36 -4.78
CA GLY A 288 -8.04 10.08 -4.31
C GLY A 288 -7.48 8.70 -4.66
N ILE A 289 -8.13 7.95 -5.51
CA ILE A 289 -7.69 6.64 -5.97
C ILE A 289 -6.75 6.83 -7.17
N GLY A 290 -5.49 6.43 -7.04
CA GLY A 290 -4.44 6.68 -8.04
C GLY A 290 -4.40 5.63 -9.14
N PHE A 291 -5.21 5.77 -10.18
CA PHE A 291 -5.02 4.98 -11.40
C PHE A 291 -4.04 5.70 -12.32
N GLY A 292 -2.95 5.06 -12.68
CA GLY A 292 -2.02 5.60 -13.68
C GLY A 292 -2.68 5.64 -15.04
N GLY A 293 -3.07 6.80 -15.55
CA GLY A 293 -3.56 7.22 -16.87
C GLY A 293 -3.74 6.23 -18.03
N ALA A 294 -3.93 4.97 -17.74
CA ALA A 294 -4.09 3.90 -18.71
C ALA A 294 -5.55 3.72 -19.11
N ALA A 295 -5.81 3.42 -20.38
CA ALA A 295 -7.13 3.09 -20.87
C ALA A 295 -7.60 1.79 -20.20
N THR A 296 -8.73 1.85 -19.52
CA THR A 296 -9.36 0.70 -18.87
C THR A 296 -10.54 0.19 -19.69
N GLY A 297 -11.00 -0.99 -19.36
CA GLY A 297 -12.17 -1.62 -20.00
C GLY A 297 -12.72 -2.76 -19.16
N PRO A 298 -13.76 -3.43 -19.66
CA PRO A 298 -14.27 -4.61 -18.98
C PRO A 298 -13.21 -5.72 -19.00
N GLY A 299 -13.05 -6.39 -17.87
CA GLY A 299 -12.05 -7.45 -17.76
C GLY A 299 -12.00 -8.09 -16.38
N THR A 300 -11.16 -9.07 -16.27
CA THR A 300 -10.86 -9.78 -15.04
C THR A 300 -9.35 -9.99 -14.93
N ASP A 301 -8.85 -10.02 -13.73
CA ASP A 301 -7.51 -10.44 -13.41
C ASP A 301 -7.55 -11.52 -12.32
N ARG A 302 -6.46 -12.23 -12.22
CA ARG A 302 -6.19 -13.19 -11.17
C ARG A 302 -4.69 -13.30 -10.96
N GLY A 303 -4.28 -13.25 -9.73
CA GLY A 303 -2.89 -13.30 -9.36
C GLY A 303 -2.65 -14.22 -8.16
N TRP A 304 -1.40 -14.62 -8.00
CA TRP A 304 -0.93 -15.32 -6.82
C TRP A 304 0.53 -14.97 -6.54
N ASP A 305 0.88 -14.97 -5.27
CA ASP A 305 2.24 -14.84 -4.77
C ASP A 305 2.54 -15.97 -3.78
N ILE A 306 3.73 -16.52 -3.86
CA ILE A 306 4.25 -17.50 -2.90
C ILE A 306 5.64 -17.08 -2.50
N GLY A 307 5.90 -17.02 -1.20
CA GLY A 307 7.16 -16.58 -0.68
C GLY A 307 7.63 -17.30 0.57
N VAL A 308 8.91 -17.12 0.85
CA VAL A 308 9.61 -17.74 1.97
C VAL A 308 10.48 -16.70 2.66
N VAL A 309 10.48 -16.71 3.99
CA VAL A 309 11.40 -15.92 4.82
C VAL A 309 12.20 -16.85 5.71
N ILE A 310 13.53 -16.72 5.68
CA ILE A 310 14.47 -17.50 6.45
C ILE A 310 15.28 -16.56 7.35
N PRO A 311 15.00 -16.51 8.66
CA PRO A 311 15.80 -15.76 9.63
C PRO A 311 17.08 -16.53 9.98
N LEU A 312 18.24 -15.90 9.81
CA LEU A 312 19.56 -16.46 10.10
C LEU A 312 20.36 -15.52 11.03
N GLY A 313 19.85 -15.34 12.23
CA GLY A 313 20.43 -14.41 13.21
C GLY A 313 20.27 -12.95 12.76
N ALA A 314 21.39 -12.25 12.48
CA ALA A 314 21.36 -10.89 11.98
C ALA A 314 20.96 -10.79 10.49
N ILE A 315 20.99 -11.90 9.77
CA ILE A 315 20.61 -11.97 8.36
C ILE A 315 19.17 -12.48 8.24
N THR A 316 18.41 -11.87 7.34
CA THR A 316 17.11 -12.39 6.90
C THR A 316 17.11 -12.50 5.39
N VAL A 317 16.79 -13.68 4.88
CA VAL A 317 16.59 -13.90 3.44
C VAL A 317 15.11 -14.04 3.18
N ALA A 318 14.59 -13.25 2.25
CA ALA A 318 13.22 -13.35 1.77
C ALA A 318 13.24 -13.58 0.25
N THR A 319 12.40 -14.47 -0.22
CA THR A 319 12.21 -14.71 -1.64
C THR A 319 10.76 -14.94 -1.94
N SER A 320 10.30 -14.49 -3.09
CA SER A 320 8.94 -14.78 -3.57
C SER A 320 8.88 -14.88 -5.09
N TYR A 321 7.80 -15.46 -5.57
CA TYR A 321 7.40 -15.49 -6.96
C TYR A 321 5.93 -15.12 -7.06
N ALA A 322 5.63 -14.16 -7.91
CA ALA A 322 4.26 -13.72 -8.19
C ALA A 322 3.94 -13.85 -9.69
N GLU A 323 2.70 -14.17 -9.96
CA GLU A 323 2.13 -14.20 -11.31
C GLU A 323 0.72 -13.62 -11.31
N GLU A 324 0.42 -12.79 -12.30
CA GLU A 324 -0.91 -12.27 -12.56
C GLU A 324 -1.26 -12.44 -14.03
N ARG A 325 -2.52 -12.70 -14.30
CA ARG A 325 -3.10 -12.74 -15.64
C ARG A 325 -4.30 -11.83 -15.72
N THR A 326 -4.26 -10.93 -16.69
CA THR A 326 -5.35 -10.03 -17.02
C THR A 326 -6.02 -10.50 -18.31
N THR A 327 -7.33 -10.59 -18.29
CA THR A 327 -8.16 -10.81 -19.48
C THR A 327 -9.07 -9.61 -19.63
N ALA A 328 -8.91 -8.86 -20.72
CA ALA A 328 -9.65 -7.64 -20.98
C ALA A 328 -10.28 -7.67 -22.36
N THR A 329 -11.35 -6.89 -22.53
CA THR A 329 -12.05 -6.72 -23.80
C THR A 329 -11.98 -5.26 -24.24
N GLY A 330 -11.94 -5.02 -25.57
CA GLY A 330 -11.85 -3.69 -26.14
C GLY A 330 -10.43 -3.13 -26.13
N ALA A 331 -10.27 -1.86 -25.76
CA ALA A 331 -8.97 -1.18 -25.78
C ALA A 331 -8.03 -1.58 -24.60
N ALA A 332 -8.55 -2.28 -23.60
CA ALA A 332 -7.73 -2.77 -22.51
C ALA A 332 -6.89 -3.96 -22.95
N ALA A 333 -5.63 -3.99 -22.56
CA ALA A 333 -4.72 -5.04 -22.97
C ALA A 333 -4.84 -6.26 -22.04
N SER A 334 -5.15 -7.41 -22.61
CA SER A 334 -4.93 -8.69 -21.92
C SER A 334 -3.43 -8.96 -21.81
N GLY A 335 -3.02 -9.64 -20.76
CA GLY A 335 -1.61 -9.92 -20.57
C GLY A 335 -1.30 -10.82 -19.38
N LYS A 336 -0.01 -11.01 -19.19
CA LYS A 336 0.53 -11.78 -18.07
C LYS A 336 1.74 -11.05 -17.49
N ASN A 337 1.71 -10.81 -16.20
CA ASN A 337 2.83 -10.32 -15.41
C ASN A 337 3.37 -11.44 -14.54
N LYS A 338 4.68 -11.47 -14.32
CA LYS A 338 5.32 -12.37 -13.38
C LYS A 338 6.62 -11.82 -12.89
N GLY A 339 7.00 -12.17 -11.68
CA GLY A 339 8.27 -11.76 -11.09
C GLY A 339 8.79 -12.79 -10.12
N PHE A 340 10.11 -12.86 -10.05
CA PHE A 340 10.85 -13.57 -9.01
C PHE A 340 11.77 -12.58 -8.32
N GLY A 341 11.79 -12.58 -6.99
CA GLY A 341 12.61 -11.67 -6.20
C GLY A 341 13.34 -12.36 -5.07
N VAL A 342 14.53 -11.86 -4.77
CA VAL A 342 15.30 -12.22 -3.59
C VAL A 342 15.73 -10.97 -2.87
N GLN A 343 15.58 -10.96 -1.56
CA GLN A 343 15.99 -9.90 -0.68
C GLN A 343 16.80 -10.48 0.46
N VAL A 344 17.95 -9.89 0.73
CA VAL A 344 18.81 -10.21 1.87
C VAL A 344 18.96 -8.95 2.70
N ASN A 345 18.55 -9.00 3.97
CA ASN A 345 18.73 -7.93 4.94
C ASN A 345 19.77 -8.34 5.96
N TYR A 346 20.67 -7.44 6.31
CA TYR A 346 21.61 -7.58 7.43
C TYR A 346 21.35 -6.50 8.47
N ALA A 347 20.90 -6.89 9.64
CA ALA A 347 20.60 -5.98 10.74
C ALA A 347 21.91 -5.53 11.42
N LEU A 348 22.24 -4.25 11.28
CA LEU A 348 23.34 -3.61 12.01
C LEU A 348 22.89 -3.23 13.43
N SER A 349 21.62 -2.93 13.60
CA SER A 349 20.96 -2.65 14.87
C SER A 349 19.47 -2.90 14.77
N LYS A 350 18.70 -2.65 15.85
CA LYS A 350 17.22 -2.70 15.81
C LYS A 350 16.60 -1.69 14.84
N ARG A 351 17.31 -0.63 14.48
CA ARG A 351 16.82 0.48 13.64
C ARG A 351 17.58 0.65 12.34
N THR A 352 18.71 -0.05 12.15
CA THR A 352 19.58 0.14 10.99
C THR A 352 19.88 -1.19 10.35
N GLN A 353 19.68 -1.27 9.05
CA GLN A 353 20.01 -2.47 8.26
C GLN A 353 20.58 -2.09 6.90
N THR A 354 21.46 -2.92 6.38
CA THR A 354 21.81 -2.96 4.97
C THR A 354 20.98 -4.02 4.27
N TYR A 355 20.79 -3.86 2.98
CA TYR A 355 20.07 -4.83 2.17
C TYR A 355 20.66 -4.98 0.78
N ALA A 356 20.47 -6.15 0.21
CA ALA A 356 20.68 -6.43 -1.20
C ALA A 356 19.42 -7.09 -1.77
N MET A 357 19.02 -6.69 -2.97
CA MET A 357 17.81 -7.18 -3.63
C MET A 357 18.05 -7.47 -5.10
N LEU A 358 17.38 -8.51 -5.58
CA LEU A 358 17.28 -8.88 -6.98
C LEU A 358 15.79 -9.01 -7.32
N LEU A 359 15.38 -8.42 -8.43
CA LEU A 359 14.09 -8.68 -9.07
C LEU A 359 14.31 -9.05 -10.53
N ASP A 360 13.75 -10.15 -10.97
CA ASP A 360 13.63 -10.54 -12.38
C ASP A 360 12.14 -10.68 -12.70
N ALA A 361 11.62 -9.75 -13.46
CA ALA A 361 10.21 -9.66 -13.74
C ALA A 361 9.94 -9.48 -15.23
N SER A 362 8.78 -9.93 -15.69
CA SER A 362 8.39 -9.74 -17.08
C SER A 362 6.89 -9.56 -17.23
N SER A 363 6.55 -8.71 -18.19
CA SER A 363 5.20 -8.50 -18.69
C SER A 363 5.10 -9.04 -20.12
N THR A 364 4.00 -9.70 -20.44
CA THR A 364 3.72 -10.18 -21.79
C THR A 364 2.32 -9.75 -22.19
N THR A 365 2.19 -9.01 -23.28
CA THR A 365 0.90 -8.56 -23.82
C THR A 365 0.19 -9.67 -24.58
N ALA A 366 -1.11 -9.48 -24.91
CA ALA A 366 -1.86 -10.40 -25.78
C ALA A 366 -1.22 -10.58 -27.16
N ALA A 367 -0.50 -9.59 -27.66
CA ALA A 367 0.26 -9.67 -28.92
C ALA A 367 1.62 -10.40 -28.77
N ASN A 368 1.86 -11.09 -27.65
CA ASN A 368 3.12 -11.77 -27.34
C ASN A 368 4.36 -10.86 -27.29
N VAL A 369 4.18 -9.57 -27.13
CA VAL A 369 5.30 -8.66 -26.88
C VAL A 369 5.70 -8.82 -25.42
N ARG A 370 6.92 -9.31 -25.18
CA ARG A 370 7.46 -9.52 -23.84
C ARG A 370 8.45 -8.43 -23.46
N THR A 371 8.19 -7.78 -22.35
CA THR A 371 9.15 -6.87 -21.70
C THR A 371 9.68 -7.55 -20.44
N ARG A 372 10.99 -7.64 -20.29
CA ARG A 372 11.67 -8.18 -19.10
C ARG A 372 12.45 -7.08 -18.42
N ASN A 373 12.29 -6.99 -17.12
CA ASN A 373 13.04 -6.10 -16.23
C ASN A 373 13.88 -6.95 -15.29
N THR A 374 15.17 -6.64 -15.22
CA THR A 374 16.07 -7.22 -14.21
C THR A 374 16.68 -6.07 -13.43
N SER A 375 16.51 -6.07 -12.12
CA SER A 375 17.04 -5.03 -11.24
C SER A 375 17.83 -5.62 -10.09
N TYR A 376 18.91 -4.94 -9.75
CA TYR A 376 19.73 -5.20 -8.57
C TYR A 376 19.74 -3.93 -7.74
N SER A 377 19.64 -4.05 -6.43
CA SER A 377 19.82 -2.91 -5.54
C SER A 377 20.56 -3.31 -4.27
N PHE A 378 21.31 -2.36 -3.75
CA PHE A 378 22.00 -2.46 -2.47
C PHE A 378 21.83 -1.14 -1.73
N GLY A 379 21.49 -1.19 -0.44
CA GLY A 379 21.21 0.04 0.29
C GLY A 379 21.33 -0.07 1.79
N LEU A 380 21.11 1.10 2.40
CA LEU A 380 21.07 1.30 3.85
C LEU A 380 19.72 1.91 4.21
N ARG A 381 19.09 1.32 5.20
CA ARG A 381 17.84 1.80 5.79
C ARG A 381 18.05 2.09 7.26
N HIS A 382 17.58 3.26 7.69
CA HIS A 382 17.56 3.68 9.09
C HIS A 382 16.16 4.13 9.48
N ASP A 383 15.63 3.55 10.56
CA ASP A 383 14.35 3.93 11.18
C ASP A 383 14.64 4.76 12.45
N PHE A 384 14.00 5.91 12.63
CA PHE A 384 14.19 6.80 13.79
C PHE A 384 12.88 7.16 14.49
#